data_f71251202619bb7c064e47a751dfe033
#
_entry.id   f71251202619bb7c064e47a751dfe033
#
_cell.length_a   1.000
_cell.length_b   1.000
_cell.length_c   1.000
_cell.angle_alpha   90.00
_cell.angle_beta   90.00
_cell.angle_gamma   90.00
#
_symmetry.space_group_name_H-M   'P 1'
#
loop_
_entity.id
_entity.type
_entity.pdbx_description
1 polymer ?
#
loop_
_entity_poly.entity_id
_entity_poly.type
_entity_poly.pdbx_seq_one_letter_code
_entity_poly.pdbx_strand_id
1 'polypeptide(L)'
;EYVEHIDLNFGCPVPKVTRHGGGGALPYKQNLFRKIIKSAVGAAKDEIPITVKFRMGIDDNHLTYLTAGKIAEEEGASAISLHARTVKQLYSGQADWVAIRKLKEHIKTIPVFGNGDIWEAHDAVEMMRVSNADGVVIGRGCLGRPWLFKQLGEIFAGKEASQFPTLGAVSYTHLRAHETPRY
;
A
#
# COMPACT_ATOMS: atom_id res chain seq x y z
N GLU A 1 17.51 7.11 -17.14
CA GLU A 1 16.71 7.41 -15.91
C GLU A 1 16.93 6.28 -14.92
N TYR A 2 17.27 6.62 -13.69
CA TYR A 2 17.48 5.63 -12.63
C TYR A 2 16.19 5.48 -11.85
N VAL A 3 15.80 4.24 -11.58
CA VAL A 3 14.67 3.89 -10.71
C VAL A 3 15.23 3.65 -9.31
N GLU A 4 14.71 4.36 -8.32
CA GLU A 4 15.17 4.28 -6.93
C GLU A 4 14.39 3.25 -6.09
N HIS A 5 13.25 2.76 -6.60
CA HIS A 5 12.36 1.82 -5.91
C HIS A 5 11.41 1.14 -6.89
N ILE A 6 11.10 -0.13 -6.67
CA ILE A 6 10.10 -0.89 -7.43
C ILE A 6 9.08 -1.52 -6.48
N ASP A 7 7.79 -1.25 -6.69
CA ASP A 7 6.69 -1.91 -5.98
C ASP A 7 6.01 -2.96 -6.85
N LEU A 8 5.98 -4.20 -6.39
CA LEU A 8 5.27 -5.30 -7.02
C LEU A 8 3.81 -5.33 -6.56
N ASN A 9 2.88 -4.96 -7.45
CA ASN A 9 1.47 -4.87 -7.12
C ASN A 9 0.70 -6.17 -7.35
N PHE A 10 0.28 -6.82 -6.27
CA PHE A 10 -0.59 -7.98 -6.24
C PHE A 10 -1.94 -7.68 -5.55
N GLY A 11 -2.42 -6.45 -5.66
CA GLY A 11 -3.65 -6.00 -4.99
C GLY A 11 -4.83 -5.73 -5.92
N CYS A 12 -4.69 -5.83 -7.25
CA CYS A 12 -5.79 -5.54 -8.18
C CYS A 12 -6.94 -6.54 -8.01
N PRO A 13 -8.18 -6.08 -7.65
CA PRO A 13 -9.29 -7.00 -7.37
C PRO A 13 -10.20 -7.25 -8.57
N VAL A 14 -9.98 -6.54 -9.71
CA VAL A 14 -10.95 -6.57 -10.82
C VAL A 14 -11.01 -7.94 -11.51
N PRO A 15 -12.21 -8.46 -11.87
CA PRO A 15 -12.38 -9.78 -12.45
C PRO A 15 -11.57 -10.03 -13.73
N LYS A 16 -11.36 -8.98 -14.54
CA LYS A 16 -10.52 -9.07 -15.76
C LYS A 16 -9.09 -9.55 -15.45
N VAL A 17 -8.55 -9.22 -14.28
CA VAL A 17 -7.20 -9.62 -13.85
C VAL A 17 -7.23 -10.89 -13.03
N THR A 18 -8.15 -10.98 -12.05
CA THR A 18 -8.16 -12.07 -11.06
C THR A 18 -8.64 -13.40 -11.64
N ARG A 19 -9.56 -13.42 -12.62
CA ARG A 19 -10.01 -14.66 -13.29
C ARG A 19 -8.89 -15.43 -13.99
N HIS A 20 -7.81 -14.74 -14.37
CA HIS A 20 -6.61 -15.35 -14.95
C HIS A 20 -5.54 -15.66 -13.89
N GLY A 21 -5.86 -15.47 -12.61
CA GLY A 21 -4.98 -15.73 -11.48
C GLY A 21 -3.91 -14.67 -11.25
N GLY A 22 -4.13 -13.45 -11.78
CA GLY A 22 -3.28 -12.28 -11.54
C GLY A 22 -3.80 -11.39 -10.41
N GLY A 23 -3.12 -10.26 -10.19
CA GLY A 23 -3.50 -9.28 -9.17
C GLY A 23 -3.70 -9.90 -7.79
N GLY A 24 -4.81 -9.58 -7.13
CA GLY A 24 -5.11 -10.05 -5.77
C GLY A 24 -5.33 -11.56 -5.63
N ALA A 25 -5.50 -12.30 -6.74
CA ALA A 25 -5.60 -13.75 -6.72
C ALA A 25 -4.23 -14.45 -6.79
N LEU A 26 -3.16 -13.74 -7.21
CA LEU A 26 -1.85 -14.35 -7.42
C LEU A 26 -1.21 -14.92 -6.14
N PRO A 27 -1.30 -14.27 -4.95
CA PRO A 27 -0.74 -14.82 -3.72
C PRO A 27 -1.31 -16.19 -3.32
N TYR A 28 -2.48 -16.59 -3.83
CA TYR A 28 -3.02 -17.95 -3.66
C TYR A 28 -2.16 -19.01 -4.37
N LYS A 29 -1.45 -18.64 -5.46
CA LYS A 29 -0.50 -19.48 -6.17
C LYS A 29 0.90 -19.30 -5.58
N GLN A 30 1.11 -19.74 -4.35
CA GLN A 30 2.30 -19.45 -3.52
C GLN A 30 3.62 -19.68 -4.24
N ASN A 31 3.78 -20.80 -4.97
CA ASN A 31 5.01 -21.11 -5.69
C ASN A 31 5.31 -20.11 -6.82
N LEU A 32 4.29 -19.64 -7.54
CA LEU A 32 4.44 -18.63 -8.58
C LEU A 32 4.73 -17.27 -7.96
N PHE A 33 4.02 -16.90 -6.90
CA PHE A 33 4.23 -15.67 -6.15
C PHE A 33 5.68 -15.57 -5.64
N ARG A 34 6.18 -16.63 -5.02
CA ARG A 34 7.57 -16.78 -4.56
C ARG A 34 8.57 -16.57 -5.70
N LYS A 35 8.38 -17.27 -6.83
CA LYS A 35 9.27 -17.17 -7.99
C LYS A 35 9.34 -15.75 -8.55
N ILE A 36 8.23 -15.04 -8.61
CA ILE A 36 8.18 -13.66 -9.12
C ILE A 36 8.98 -12.74 -8.20
N ILE A 37 8.75 -12.80 -6.89
CA ILE A 37 9.47 -11.94 -5.92
C ILE A 37 10.97 -12.25 -5.96
N LYS A 38 11.34 -13.52 -5.87
CA LYS A 38 12.73 -13.95 -5.94
C LYS A 38 13.43 -13.46 -7.20
N SER A 39 12.76 -13.54 -8.35
CA SER A 39 13.34 -13.08 -9.61
C SER A 39 13.51 -11.56 -9.65
N ALA A 40 12.54 -10.81 -9.10
CA ALA A 40 12.62 -9.35 -9.05
C ALA A 40 13.74 -8.89 -8.11
N VAL A 41 13.81 -9.46 -6.90
CA VAL A 41 14.87 -9.15 -5.92
C VAL A 41 16.25 -9.52 -6.48
N GLY A 42 16.39 -10.71 -7.06
CA GLY A 42 17.65 -11.14 -7.66
C GLY A 42 18.10 -10.28 -8.86
N ALA A 43 17.16 -9.74 -9.63
CA ALA A 43 17.46 -8.83 -10.72
C ALA A 43 17.89 -7.43 -10.24
N ALA A 44 17.35 -6.99 -9.09
CA ALA A 44 17.67 -5.69 -8.49
C ALA A 44 19.06 -5.65 -7.84
N LYS A 45 19.69 -6.78 -7.55
CA LYS A 45 21.09 -6.93 -7.03
C LYS A 45 21.39 -6.06 -5.80
N ASP A 46 20.42 -5.91 -4.90
CA ASP A 46 20.49 -5.05 -3.72
C ASP A 46 20.68 -3.55 -3.99
N GLU A 47 20.68 -3.13 -5.26
CA GLU A 47 20.82 -1.73 -5.65
C GLU A 47 19.51 -0.97 -5.58
N ILE A 48 18.37 -1.66 -5.80
CA ILE A 48 17.04 -1.09 -5.85
C ILE A 48 16.12 -1.85 -4.88
N PRO A 49 15.54 -1.19 -3.87
CA PRO A 49 14.60 -1.84 -2.97
C PRO A 49 13.35 -2.33 -3.71
N ILE A 50 12.98 -3.58 -3.48
CA ILE A 50 11.77 -4.20 -4.00
C ILE A 50 10.75 -4.29 -2.88
N THR A 51 9.59 -3.67 -3.04
CA THR A 51 8.48 -3.81 -2.12
C THR A 51 7.33 -4.60 -2.73
N VAL A 52 6.45 -5.14 -1.88
CA VAL A 52 5.35 -5.99 -2.33
C VAL A 52 4.05 -5.52 -1.70
N LYS A 53 3.05 -5.20 -2.52
CA LYS A 53 1.73 -4.82 -2.06
C LYS A 53 0.68 -5.85 -2.46
N PHE A 54 -0.13 -6.31 -1.48
CA PHE A 54 -1.17 -7.33 -1.69
C PHE A 54 -2.44 -7.08 -0.87
N ARG A 55 -3.45 -7.93 -1.04
CA ARG A 55 -4.70 -7.96 -0.28
C ARG A 55 -4.72 -9.12 0.71
N MET A 56 -5.75 -9.16 1.59
CA MET A 56 -5.91 -10.21 2.60
C MET A 56 -6.05 -11.62 1.99
N GLY A 57 -6.53 -11.73 0.78
CA GLY A 57 -6.80 -12.97 0.08
C GLY A 57 -7.93 -12.80 -0.93
N ILE A 58 -8.49 -13.89 -1.41
CA ILE A 58 -9.60 -13.91 -2.39
C ILE A 58 -10.91 -13.53 -1.70
N ASP A 59 -11.24 -14.22 -0.63
CA ASP A 59 -12.40 -14.03 0.25
C ASP A 59 -12.06 -14.48 1.67
N ASP A 60 -13.04 -14.50 2.58
CA ASP A 60 -12.84 -14.79 3.99
C ASP A 60 -12.44 -16.27 4.25
N ASN A 61 -12.74 -17.17 3.32
CA ASN A 61 -12.35 -18.58 3.38
C ASN A 61 -10.97 -18.84 2.74
N HIS A 62 -10.46 -17.91 1.96
CA HIS A 62 -9.22 -18.04 1.20
C HIS A 62 -8.28 -16.84 1.50
N LEU A 63 -7.94 -16.68 2.79
CA LEU A 63 -7.01 -15.67 3.25
C LEU A 63 -5.57 -16.13 2.97
N THR A 64 -4.76 -15.25 2.40
CA THR A 64 -3.37 -15.55 2.01
C THR A 64 -2.34 -14.59 2.60
N TYR A 65 -2.77 -13.51 3.26
CA TYR A 65 -1.89 -12.39 3.62
C TYR A 65 -0.73 -12.76 4.55
N LEU A 66 -0.93 -13.68 5.51
CA LEU A 66 0.15 -14.12 6.40
C LEU A 66 1.22 -14.89 5.62
N THR A 67 0.79 -15.86 4.81
CA THR A 67 1.72 -16.64 3.96
C THR A 67 2.37 -15.78 2.90
N ALA A 68 1.63 -14.85 2.27
CA ALA A 68 2.18 -13.93 1.27
C ALA A 68 3.24 -13.00 1.89
N GLY A 69 2.95 -12.46 3.07
CA GLY A 69 3.93 -11.65 3.80
C GLY A 69 5.19 -12.43 4.13
N LYS A 70 5.03 -13.66 4.62
CA LYS A 70 6.18 -14.53 4.95
C LYS A 70 7.01 -14.88 3.72
N ILE A 71 6.37 -15.20 2.61
CA ILE A 71 7.08 -15.44 1.33
C ILE A 71 7.85 -14.18 0.90
N ALA A 72 7.24 -12.99 0.99
CA ALA A 72 7.90 -11.75 0.60
C ALA A 72 9.13 -11.47 1.48
N GLU A 73 9.02 -11.68 2.80
CA GLU A 73 10.14 -11.56 3.74
C GLU A 73 11.27 -12.54 3.42
N GLU A 74 10.95 -13.82 3.21
CA GLU A 74 11.92 -14.88 2.91
C GLU A 74 12.66 -14.67 1.57
N GLU A 75 12.00 -14.09 0.58
CA GLU A 75 12.59 -13.84 -0.74
C GLU A 75 13.27 -12.46 -0.84
N GLY A 76 13.41 -11.73 0.28
CA GLY A 76 14.22 -10.53 0.37
C GLY A 76 13.53 -9.24 -0.05
N ALA A 77 12.20 -9.18 0.01
CA ALA A 77 11.50 -7.90 -0.16
C ALA A 77 11.94 -6.91 0.93
N SER A 78 12.11 -5.64 0.55
CA SER A 78 12.53 -4.58 1.47
C SER A 78 11.41 -4.08 2.39
N ALA A 79 10.16 -4.25 1.98
CA ALA A 79 8.96 -3.96 2.76
C ALA A 79 7.72 -4.60 2.14
N ILE A 80 6.64 -4.70 2.91
CA ILE A 80 5.35 -5.15 2.41
C ILE A 80 4.23 -4.18 2.79
N SER A 81 3.18 -4.16 1.96
CA SER A 81 1.98 -3.35 2.19
C SER A 81 0.73 -4.21 2.12
N LEU A 82 -0.12 -4.18 3.14
CA LEU A 82 -1.39 -4.90 3.16
C LEU A 82 -2.58 -3.96 2.96
N HIS A 83 -3.31 -4.13 1.84
CA HIS A 83 -4.68 -3.61 1.77
C HIS A 83 -5.60 -4.54 2.55
N ALA A 84 -6.11 -4.05 3.66
CA ALA A 84 -6.88 -4.83 4.63
C ALA A 84 -8.33 -5.13 4.17
N ARG A 85 -8.46 -5.61 2.95
CA ARG A 85 -9.69 -6.12 2.32
C ARG A 85 -9.36 -7.35 1.46
N THR A 86 -10.32 -8.23 1.27
CA THR A 86 -10.23 -9.32 0.30
C THR A 86 -10.49 -8.83 -1.14
N VAL A 87 -10.18 -9.67 -2.13
CA VAL A 87 -10.52 -9.41 -3.54
C VAL A 87 -12.03 -9.25 -3.70
N LYS A 88 -12.81 -10.15 -3.09
CA LYS A 88 -14.28 -10.18 -3.17
C LYS A 88 -14.94 -8.92 -2.60
N GLN A 89 -14.37 -8.33 -1.56
CA GLN A 89 -14.87 -7.09 -0.99
C GLN A 89 -14.71 -5.89 -1.95
N LEU A 90 -13.78 -5.94 -2.91
CA LEU A 90 -13.43 -4.79 -3.74
C LEU A 90 -13.08 -3.57 -2.88
N TYR A 91 -14.06 -2.69 -2.66
CA TYR A 91 -13.98 -1.50 -1.83
C TYR A 91 -15.15 -1.38 -0.84
N SER A 92 -16.00 -2.40 -0.74
CA SER A 92 -17.14 -2.43 0.17
C SER A 92 -16.72 -2.76 1.60
N GLY A 93 -17.59 -2.46 2.55
CA GLY A 93 -17.35 -2.68 3.97
C GLY A 93 -16.19 -1.82 4.50
N GLN A 94 -15.65 -2.20 5.62
CA GLN A 94 -14.51 -1.56 6.28
C GLN A 94 -13.23 -2.37 6.06
N ALA A 95 -12.08 -1.70 6.03
CA ALA A 95 -10.77 -2.35 6.04
C ALA A 95 -10.50 -2.95 7.44
N ASP A 96 -10.09 -4.20 7.48
CA ASP A 96 -9.75 -4.89 8.74
C ASP A 96 -8.33 -4.54 9.21
N TRP A 97 -8.21 -3.47 9.97
CA TRP A 97 -6.90 -3.06 10.51
C TRP A 97 -6.31 -4.06 11.51
N VAL A 98 -7.13 -4.96 12.07
CA VAL A 98 -6.64 -6.07 12.91
C VAL A 98 -5.86 -7.10 12.08
N ALA A 99 -6.23 -7.30 10.81
CA ALA A 99 -5.45 -8.15 9.91
C ALA A 99 -4.05 -7.57 9.64
N ILE A 100 -3.91 -6.24 9.58
CA ILE A 100 -2.58 -5.59 9.48
C ILE A 100 -1.76 -5.89 10.73
N ARG A 101 -2.36 -5.79 11.93
CA ARG A 101 -1.70 -6.15 13.20
C ARG A 101 -1.20 -7.59 13.18
N LYS A 102 -2.06 -8.54 12.81
CA LYS A 102 -1.69 -9.95 12.72
C LYS A 102 -0.52 -10.17 11.75
N LEU A 103 -0.51 -9.46 10.63
CA LEU A 103 0.60 -9.51 9.69
C LEU A 103 1.88 -8.93 10.32
N LYS A 104 1.79 -7.77 10.97
CA LYS A 104 2.94 -7.14 11.65
C LYS A 104 3.53 -8.04 12.74
N GLU A 105 2.70 -8.73 13.51
CA GLU A 105 3.14 -9.71 14.50
C GLU A 105 3.82 -10.93 13.88
N HIS A 106 3.41 -11.30 12.65
CA HIS A 106 3.94 -12.45 11.93
C HIS A 106 5.27 -12.17 11.24
N ILE A 107 5.48 -10.96 10.71
CA ILE A 107 6.69 -10.51 10.01
C ILE A 107 7.70 -9.98 11.02
N LYS A 108 8.99 -10.30 10.85
CA LYS A 108 10.03 -10.02 11.86
C LYS A 108 11.12 -9.06 11.37
N THR A 109 11.46 -9.09 10.09
CA THR A 109 12.68 -8.45 9.60
C THR A 109 12.46 -7.27 8.67
N ILE A 110 11.26 -7.14 8.10
CA ILE A 110 10.94 -6.06 7.15
C ILE A 110 9.76 -5.20 7.64
N PRO A 111 9.71 -3.92 7.23
CA PRO A 111 8.58 -3.05 7.53
C PRO A 111 7.26 -3.55 6.94
N VAL A 112 6.17 -3.34 7.69
CA VAL A 112 4.80 -3.62 7.28
C VAL A 112 4.00 -2.32 7.23
N PHE A 113 3.47 -1.98 6.06
CA PHE A 113 2.65 -0.80 5.85
C PHE A 113 1.16 -1.16 5.78
N GLY A 114 0.33 -0.37 6.46
CA GLY A 114 -1.12 -0.51 6.44
C GLY A 114 -1.78 0.28 5.31
N ASN A 115 -2.79 -0.30 4.67
CA ASN A 115 -3.59 0.36 3.64
C ASN A 115 -5.08 0.02 3.76
N GLY A 116 -5.93 1.00 3.57
CA GLY A 116 -7.39 0.90 3.54
C GLY A 116 -8.05 1.86 4.52
N ASP A 117 -9.04 2.60 4.03
CA ASP A 117 -9.89 3.54 4.80
C ASP A 117 -9.13 4.65 5.54
N ILE A 118 -8.08 5.17 4.93
CA ILE A 118 -7.41 6.39 5.37
C ILE A 118 -7.94 7.53 4.50
N TRP A 119 -8.82 8.34 5.06
CA TRP A 119 -9.45 9.49 4.41
C TRP A 119 -8.91 10.81 4.95
N GLU A 120 -8.65 10.86 6.26
CA GLU A 120 -8.06 12.00 6.95
C GLU A 120 -6.70 11.62 7.55
N ALA A 121 -5.88 12.61 7.88
CA ALA A 121 -4.56 12.34 8.44
C ALA A 121 -4.62 11.62 9.80
N HIS A 122 -5.66 11.86 10.60
CA HIS A 122 -5.87 11.14 11.86
C HIS A 122 -6.18 9.66 11.68
N ASP A 123 -6.80 9.25 10.57
CA ASP A 123 -7.05 7.84 10.30
C ASP A 123 -5.72 7.07 10.17
N ALA A 124 -4.68 7.71 9.64
CA ALA A 124 -3.36 7.10 9.55
C ALA A 124 -2.75 6.83 10.94
N VAL A 125 -2.89 7.79 11.86
CA VAL A 125 -2.43 7.63 13.25
C VAL A 125 -3.20 6.51 13.93
N GLU A 126 -4.53 6.49 13.77
CA GLU A 126 -5.38 5.47 14.36
C GLU A 126 -5.09 4.09 13.77
N MET A 127 -4.91 3.99 12.45
CA MET A 127 -4.49 2.72 11.83
C MET A 127 -3.17 2.22 12.43
N MET A 128 -2.15 3.06 12.54
CA MET A 128 -0.87 2.68 13.12
C MET A 128 -1.01 2.28 14.59
N ARG A 129 -1.83 3.01 15.36
CA ARG A 129 -2.11 2.68 16.77
C ARG A 129 -2.79 1.31 16.92
N VAL A 130 -3.77 1.02 16.06
CA VAL A 130 -4.53 -0.24 16.09
C VAL A 130 -3.70 -1.39 15.56
N SER A 131 -2.93 -1.19 14.51
CA SER A 131 -2.23 -2.26 13.80
C SER A 131 -0.77 -2.44 14.18
N ASN A 132 -0.16 -1.46 14.84
CA ASN A 132 1.28 -1.38 15.07
C ASN A 132 2.11 -1.44 13.77
N ALA A 133 1.52 -1.00 12.65
CA ALA A 133 2.21 -0.91 11.36
C ALA A 133 3.34 0.13 11.42
N ASP A 134 4.38 -0.07 10.61
CA ASP A 134 5.54 0.83 10.53
C ASP A 134 5.25 2.11 9.73
N GLY A 135 4.15 2.12 9.00
CA GLY A 135 3.69 3.26 8.22
C GLY A 135 2.40 2.94 7.47
N VAL A 136 1.99 3.87 6.60
CA VAL A 136 0.72 3.77 5.87
C VAL A 136 0.89 3.99 4.38
N VAL A 137 0.02 3.36 3.60
CA VAL A 137 -0.13 3.60 2.16
C VAL A 137 -1.52 4.19 1.92
N ILE A 138 -1.56 5.37 1.32
CA ILE A 138 -2.81 6.07 1.00
C ILE A 138 -3.22 5.75 -0.44
N GLY A 139 -4.46 5.36 -0.63
CA GLY A 139 -5.07 5.15 -1.94
C GLY A 139 -6.11 6.22 -2.24
N ARG A 140 -7.37 5.84 -2.28
CA ARG A 140 -8.51 6.71 -2.64
C ARG A 140 -8.62 8.00 -1.80
N GLY A 141 -8.16 7.99 -0.56
CA GLY A 141 -8.24 9.15 0.33
C GLY A 141 -7.48 10.38 -0.17
N CYS A 142 -6.45 10.20 -1.00
CA CYS A 142 -5.70 11.33 -1.58
C CYS A 142 -6.24 11.79 -2.95
N LEU A 143 -7.24 11.12 -3.53
CA LEU A 143 -7.81 11.52 -4.81
C LEU A 143 -8.47 12.91 -4.70
N GLY A 144 -7.98 13.86 -5.48
CA GLY A 144 -8.40 15.27 -5.40
C GLY A 144 -7.96 15.99 -4.12
N ARG A 145 -7.14 15.36 -3.27
CA ARG A 145 -6.72 15.87 -1.96
C ARG A 145 -5.20 15.69 -1.73
N PRO A 146 -4.33 16.21 -2.60
CA PRO A 146 -2.88 16.01 -2.48
C PRO A 146 -2.29 16.60 -1.19
N TRP A 147 -2.94 17.60 -0.59
CA TRP A 147 -2.55 18.19 0.69
C TRP A 147 -2.60 17.21 1.87
N LEU A 148 -3.32 16.07 1.74
CA LEU A 148 -3.35 15.03 2.77
C LEU A 148 -1.94 14.55 3.15
N PHE A 149 -1.02 14.46 2.20
CA PHE A 149 0.37 14.07 2.49
C PHE A 149 1.12 15.11 3.32
N LYS A 150 0.85 16.40 3.11
CA LYS A 150 1.40 17.47 3.96
C LYS A 150 0.85 17.33 5.38
N GLN A 151 -0.47 17.16 5.53
CA GLN A 151 -1.13 16.98 6.82
C GLN A 151 -0.61 15.74 7.56
N LEU A 152 -0.36 14.64 6.86
CA LEU A 152 0.29 13.45 7.42
C LEU A 152 1.68 13.74 7.97
N GLY A 153 2.51 14.44 7.18
CA GLY A 153 3.84 14.84 7.63
C GLY A 153 3.81 15.73 8.87
N GLU A 154 2.83 16.64 8.96
CA GLU A 154 2.61 17.50 10.12
C GLU A 154 2.23 16.69 11.37
N ILE A 155 1.25 15.79 11.25
CA ILE A 155 0.79 14.94 12.36
C ILE A 155 1.90 14.00 12.83
N PHE A 156 2.62 13.36 11.92
CA PHE A 156 3.74 12.48 12.30
C PHE A 156 4.92 13.24 12.93
N ALA A 157 5.04 14.55 12.65
CA ALA A 157 5.96 15.42 13.36
C ALA A 157 5.43 15.97 14.69
N GLY A 158 4.28 15.48 15.19
CA GLY A 158 3.63 15.92 16.44
C GLY A 158 3.00 17.31 16.35
N LYS A 159 2.70 17.80 15.15
CA LYS A 159 2.02 19.08 14.90
C LYS A 159 0.54 18.86 14.63
N GLU A 160 -0.25 19.92 14.76
CA GLU A 160 -1.63 19.90 14.26
C GLU A 160 -1.65 19.88 12.73
N ALA A 161 -2.61 19.15 12.15
CA ALA A 161 -2.82 19.14 10.71
C ALA A 161 -3.23 20.54 10.22
N SER A 162 -2.58 21.02 9.17
CA SER A 162 -2.96 22.29 8.54
C SER A 162 -4.40 22.22 8.01
N GLN A 163 -5.09 23.37 8.01
CA GLN A 163 -6.43 23.48 7.44
C GLN A 163 -6.45 23.12 5.96
N PHE A 164 -7.62 22.74 5.46
CA PHE A 164 -7.82 22.51 4.04
C PHE A 164 -7.47 23.75 3.24
N PRO A 165 -6.78 23.60 2.09
CA PRO A 165 -6.48 24.73 1.25
C PRO A 165 -7.78 25.35 0.72
N THR A 166 -7.79 26.67 0.57
CA THR A 166 -8.94 27.38 -0.04
C THR A 166 -9.07 26.99 -1.52
N LEU A 167 -10.26 27.11 -2.07
CA LEU A 167 -10.51 26.85 -3.48
C LEU A 167 -9.58 27.68 -4.39
N GLY A 168 -9.29 28.94 -4.02
CA GLY A 168 -8.35 29.79 -4.72
C GLY A 168 -6.92 29.25 -4.73
N ALA A 169 -6.44 28.71 -3.58
CA ALA A 169 -5.12 28.10 -3.51
C ALA A 169 -5.00 26.86 -4.39
N VAL A 170 -6.04 26.02 -4.45
CA VAL A 170 -6.08 24.82 -5.30
C VAL A 170 -6.11 25.22 -6.78
N SER A 171 -6.94 26.19 -7.16
CA SER A 171 -7.02 26.69 -8.53
C SER A 171 -5.70 27.30 -9.02
N TYR A 172 -5.01 28.05 -8.15
CA TYR A 172 -3.71 28.64 -8.47
C TYR A 172 -2.63 27.58 -8.76
N THR A 173 -2.61 26.51 -7.97
CA THR A 173 -1.64 25.39 -8.16
C THR A 173 -1.91 24.65 -9.49
N HIS A 174 -3.18 24.45 -9.86
CA HIS A 174 -3.57 23.85 -11.15
C HIS A 174 -3.19 24.73 -12.34
N LEU A 175 -3.44 26.03 -12.26
CA LEU A 175 -3.09 26.98 -13.33
C LEU A 175 -1.58 27.00 -13.56
N ARG A 176 -0.76 27.08 -12.50
CA ARG A 176 0.70 27.04 -12.65
C ARG A 176 1.23 25.72 -13.22
N ALA A 177 0.62 24.59 -12.91
CA ALA A 177 1.04 23.30 -13.48
C ALA A 177 0.85 23.23 -15.01
N HIS A 178 -0.06 24.03 -15.58
CA HIS A 178 -0.25 24.16 -17.02
C HIS A 178 0.68 25.19 -17.68
N GLU A 179 1.32 26.05 -16.92
CA GLU A 179 2.25 27.08 -17.41
C GLU A 179 3.70 26.60 -17.51
N THR A 180 4.03 25.39 -16.99
CA THR A 180 5.36 24.82 -17.18
C THR A 180 5.57 24.41 -18.63
N PRO A 181 6.62 24.91 -19.31
CA PRO A 181 6.90 24.55 -20.69
C PRO A 181 7.08 23.03 -20.80
N ARG A 182 6.42 22.39 -21.77
CA ARG A 182 6.75 21.03 -22.16
C ARG A 182 8.12 21.05 -22.83
N TYR A 183 9.11 20.51 -22.14
CA TYR A 183 10.40 20.19 -22.74
C TYR A 183 10.31 18.87 -23.49
#